data_b36624face715765d1d672496ac8e555
#
_entry.id   b36624face715765d1d672496ac8e555
#
_cell.length_a   1.000
_cell.length_b   1.000
_cell.length_c   1.000
_cell.angle_alpha   90.00
_cell.angle_beta   90.00
_cell.angle_gamma   90.00
#
_symmetry.space_group_name_H-M   'P 1'
#
loop_
_entity.id
_entity.type
_entity.pdbx_description
1 polymer ?
#
loop_
_entity_poly.entity_id
_entity_poly.type
_entity_poly.pdbx_seq_one_letter_code
_entity_poly.pdbx_strand_id
1 'polypeptide(L)'
;MDRGFLFGDGVYEVFPTYNKNIFGLDSHLNRLQDGLDAINIKNPHSKNEWINLINKLLSFDTKNTNQAIYLQVSRGCDEDRKHTHGDLKPTVYLQSTSILPRRKDSLLKGKSAISRDDIRWSQCNTKATSLLANIMYAQEAKENNAEEAILCRDGIVTEGSSSNVFIVKNNCIFTHPKSPNILPGITREIVIDCAKNLNLKVKEVTFNKNALMSADEVWITSSTREILPITLIDNLKINTGNAGPLWSIIYDSYQDSKNANRSNSGRVFEKIKSTAKN
;
A
#
# COMPACT_ATOMS: atom_id res chain seq x y z
N MET A 1 6.25 -22.62 18.48
CA MET A 1 6.02 -22.34 17.04
C MET A 1 5.50 -20.91 16.91
N ASP A 2 5.93 -20.17 15.88
CA ASP A 2 5.55 -18.75 15.74
C ASP A 2 4.05 -18.56 15.48
N ARG A 3 3.42 -17.66 16.24
CA ARG A 3 1.98 -17.38 16.16
C ARG A 3 1.58 -16.68 14.86
N GLY A 4 2.51 -15.95 14.25
CA GLY A 4 2.29 -15.39 12.90
C GLY A 4 2.07 -16.48 11.85
N PHE A 5 2.81 -17.59 11.94
CA PHE A 5 2.62 -18.76 11.08
C PHE A 5 1.33 -19.52 11.39
N LEU A 6 1.02 -19.72 12.70
CA LEU A 6 -0.13 -20.53 13.12
C LEU A 6 -1.48 -19.84 12.91
N PHE A 7 -1.53 -18.53 13.15
CA PHE A 7 -2.79 -17.78 13.29
C PHE A 7 -2.86 -16.50 12.47
N GLY A 8 -1.76 -16.11 11.80
CA GLY A 8 -1.66 -14.77 11.22
C GLY A 8 -1.62 -13.67 12.29
N ASP A 9 -1.13 -13.99 13.52
CA ASP A 9 -1.06 -13.09 14.67
C ASP A 9 0.14 -12.15 14.53
N GLY A 10 -0.01 -11.11 13.70
CA GLY A 10 1.03 -10.16 13.42
C GLY A 10 0.58 -9.08 12.43
N VAL A 11 1.44 -8.09 12.26
CA VAL A 11 1.27 -6.98 11.31
C VAL A 11 2.47 -6.89 10.38
N TYR A 12 2.29 -6.22 9.25
CA TYR A 12 3.36 -6.05 8.28
C TYR A 12 3.32 -4.68 7.59
N GLU A 13 4.45 -4.30 7.03
CA GLU A 13 4.60 -3.12 6.17
C GLU A 13 5.32 -3.47 4.88
N VAL A 14 5.08 -2.62 3.86
CA VAL A 14 5.82 -2.68 2.59
C VAL A 14 6.27 -1.28 2.24
N PHE A 15 7.58 -1.03 2.38
CA PHE A 15 8.20 0.25 2.08
C PHE A 15 8.77 0.23 0.67
N PRO A 16 8.32 1.07 -0.27
CA PRO A 16 9.00 1.23 -1.54
C PRO A 16 10.24 2.11 -1.35
N THR A 17 11.34 1.72 -1.97
CA THR A 17 12.57 2.52 -2.01
C THR A 17 12.89 2.87 -3.45
N TYR A 18 13.32 4.11 -3.66
CA TYR A 18 13.74 4.61 -4.96
C TYR A 18 15.14 5.19 -4.82
N ASN A 19 16.10 4.66 -5.58
CA ASN A 19 17.54 4.97 -5.42
C ASN A 19 18.00 4.86 -3.96
N LYS A 20 17.60 3.79 -3.29
CA LYS A 20 17.86 3.48 -1.87
C LYS A 20 17.24 4.44 -0.85
N ASN A 21 16.45 5.44 -1.29
CA ASN A 21 15.71 6.31 -0.38
C ASN A 21 14.33 5.70 -0.12
N ILE A 22 13.98 5.52 1.15
CA ILE A 22 12.68 4.97 1.55
C ILE A 22 11.63 6.05 1.34
N PHE A 23 10.60 5.73 0.56
CA PHE A 23 9.52 6.66 0.26
C PHE A 23 8.39 6.52 1.28
N GLY A 24 8.03 7.62 1.95
CA GLY A 24 6.97 7.64 2.96
C GLY A 24 7.33 6.94 4.28
N LEU A 25 8.61 6.89 4.65
CA LEU A 25 9.12 6.16 5.82
C LEU A 25 8.34 6.44 7.10
N ASP A 26 8.14 7.72 7.44
CA ASP A 26 7.46 8.11 8.69
C ASP A 26 6.02 7.63 8.72
N SER A 27 5.28 7.79 7.63
CA SER A 27 3.90 7.32 7.52
C SER A 27 3.79 5.80 7.65
N HIS A 28 4.73 5.06 7.05
CA HIS A 28 4.78 3.60 7.17
C HIS A 28 5.10 3.15 8.60
N LEU A 29 6.08 3.77 9.28
CA LEU A 29 6.42 3.43 10.66
C LEU A 29 5.30 3.80 11.64
N ASN A 30 4.60 4.91 11.42
CA ASN A 30 3.42 5.28 12.22
C ASN A 30 2.31 4.23 12.03
N ARG A 31 2.01 3.81 10.79
CA ARG A 31 0.99 2.78 10.55
C ARG A 31 1.40 1.41 11.09
N LEU A 32 2.71 1.08 11.10
CA LEU A 32 3.21 -0.11 11.78
C LEU A 32 2.89 -0.05 13.27
N GLN A 33 3.14 1.12 13.93
CA GLN A 33 2.82 1.33 15.34
C GLN A 33 1.32 1.20 15.59
N ASP A 34 0.48 1.87 14.79
CA ASP A 34 -0.98 1.77 14.90
C ASP A 34 -1.47 0.31 14.79
N GLY A 35 -0.85 -0.45 13.86
CA GLY A 35 -1.15 -1.88 13.69
C GLY A 35 -0.74 -2.74 14.90
N LEU A 36 0.45 -2.49 15.45
CA LEU A 36 0.93 -3.19 16.65
C LEU A 36 0.04 -2.88 17.86
N ASP A 37 -0.35 -1.62 18.04
CA ASP A 37 -1.23 -1.19 19.13
C ASP A 37 -2.63 -1.83 18.99
N ALA A 38 -3.17 -1.89 17.76
CA ALA A 38 -4.48 -2.48 17.49
C ALA A 38 -4.58 -3.97 17.88
N ILE A 39 -3.47 -4.70 17.86
CA ILE A 39 -3.42 -6.12 18.25
C ILE A 39 -2.62 -6.36 19.56
N ASN A 40 -2.32 -5.30 20.30
CA ASN A 40 -1.60 -5.34 21.57
C ASN A 40 -0.25 -6.11 21.49
N ILE A 41 0.57 -5.80 20.48
CA ILE A 41 1.97 -6.24 20.41
C ILE A 41 2.86 -5.05 20.72
N LYS A 42 3.73 -5.19 21.74
CA LYS A 42 4.72 -4.15 22.04
C LYS A 42 5.70 -4.01 20.89
N ASN A 43 5.89 -2.77 20.42
CA ASN A 43 6.86 -2.51 19.36
C ASN A 43 8.26 -2.94 19.80
N PRO A 44 8.91 -3.89 19.09
CA PRO A 44 10.23 -4.41 19.49
C PRO A 44 11.37 -3.42 19.25
N HIS A 45 11.17 -2.38 18.47
CA HIS A 45 12.21 -1.44 18.10
C HIS A 45 11.71 0.00 18.11
N SER A 46 12.61 0.93 18.47
CA SER A 46 12.42 2.36 18.28
C SER A 46 12.48 2.72 16.78
N LYS A 47 12.02 3.93 16.43
CA LYS A 47 12.09 4.44 15.05
C LYS A 47 13.51 4.41 14.50
N ASN A 48 14.53 4.78 15.29
CA ASN A 48 15.93 4.78 14.85
C ASN A 48 16.46 3.36 14.61
N GLU A 49 16.07 2.40 15.45
CA GLU A 49 16.44 1.00 15.26
C GLU A 49 15.80 0.42 13.99
N TRP A 50 14.52 0.74 13.71
CA TRP A 50 13.88 0.37 12.44
C TRP A 50 14.61 0.93 11.23
N ILE A 51 14.97 2.21 11.26
CA ILE A 51 15.75 2.85 10.19
C ILE A 51 17.09 2.15 9.99
N ASN A 52 17.79 1.82 11.06
CA ASN A 52 19.08 1.14 10.99
C ASN A 52 18.95 -0.28 10.41
N LEU A 53 17.93 -1.04 10.81
CA LEU A 53 17.65 -2.39 10.27
C LEU A 53 17.34 -2.33 8.77
N ILE A 54 16.49 -1.40 8.34
CA ILE A 54 16.13 -1.24 6.93
C ILE A 54 17.36 -0.82 6.10
N ASN A 55 18.15 0.14 6.57
CA ASN A 55 19.36 0.58 5.89
C ASN A 55 20.40 -0.54 5.80
N LYS A 56 20.55 -1.35 6.85
CA LYS A 56 21.40 -2.54 6.83
C LYS A 56 20.94 -3.52 5.76
N LEU A 57 19.62 -3.79 5.68
CA LEU A 57 19.07 -4.67 4.64
C LEU A 57 19.34 -4.13 3.23
N LEU A 58 19.13 -2.83 3.00
CA LEU A 58 19.38 -2.17 1.72
C LEU A 58 20.87 -2.20 1.30
N SER A 59 21.79 -2.32 2.26
CA SER A 59 23.24 -2.39 1.98
C SER A 59 23.69 -3.71 1.39
N PHE A 60 22.93 -4.81 1.57
CA PHE A 60 23.30 -6.13 1.03
C PHE A 60 23.07 -6.23 -0.49
N ASP A 61 22.09 -5.52 -1.04
CA ASP A 61 21.89 -5.46 -2.49
C ASP A 61 22.38 -4.12 -3.06
N THR A 62 23.58 -4.14 -3.66
CA THR A 62 24.20 -2.97 -4.25
C THR A 62 23.78 -2.74 -5.71
N LYS A 63 23.19 -3.74 -6.37
CA LYS A 63 22.84 -3.70 -7.79
C LYS A 63 21.48 -3.06 -8.03
N ASN A 64 20.52 -3.36 -7.18
CA ASN A 64 19.15 -2.84 -7.33
C ASN A 64 18.97 -1.55 -6.51
N THR A 65 18.67 -0.46 -7.18
CA THR A 65 18.44 0.85 -6.55
C THR A 65 17.01 1.05 -6.09
N ASN A 66 16.04 0.33 -6.70
CA ASN A 66 14.62 0.39 -6.36
C ASN A 66 14.20 -0.96 -5.76
N GLN A 67 13.75 -0.95 -4.54
CA GLN A 67 13.39 -2.16 -3.79
C GLN A 67 12.09 -1.96 -3.00
N ALA A 68 11.35 -3.03 -2.81
CA ALA A 68 10.29 -3.12 -1.82
C ALA A 68 10.86 -3.82 -0.58
N ILE A 69 10.78 -3.16 0.56
CA ILE A 69 11.13 -3.74 1.85
C ILE A 69 9.86 -4.25 2.49
N TYR A 70 9.76 -5.56 2.64
CA TYR A 70 8.74 -6.19 3.46
C TYR A 70 9.27 -6.28 4.91
N LEU A 71 8.47 -5.82 5.86
CA LEU A 71 8.71 -5.90 7.29
C LEU A 71 7.50 -6.54 7.95
N GLN A 72 7.71 -7.58 8.75
CA GLN A 72 6.66 -8.24 9.52
C GLN A 72 7.07 -8.33 10.98
N VAL A 73 6.10 -8.09 11.85
CA VAL A 73 6.21 -8.33 13.29
C VAL A 73 5.08 -9.26 13.70
N SER A 74 5.41 -10.47 14.14
CA SER A 74 4.45 -11.37 14.75
C SER A 74 4.52 -11.28 16.27
N ARG A 75 3.50 -11.79 16.95
CA ARG A 75 3.51 -11.85 18.43
C ARG A 75 4.67 -12.68 19.00
N GLY A 76 5.23 -13.59 18.20
CA GLY A 76 6.35 -14.46 18.61
C GLY A 76 5.96 -15.91 18.75
N CYS A 77 6.88 -16.68 19.35
CA CYS A 77 6.74 -18.12 19.49
C CYS A 77 6.12 -18.48 20.85
N ASP A 78 5.16 -19.42 20.80
CA ASP A 78 4.58 -20.06 21.97
C ASP A 78 4.95 -21.56 21.98
N GLU A 79 4.97 -22.17 23.18
CA GLU A 79 5.23 -23.60 23.33
C GLU A 79 4.06 -24.42 22.81
N ASP A 80 2.85 -24.00 23.17
CA ASP A 80 1.61 -24.68 22.83
C ASP A 80 0.79 -23.93 21.76
N ARG A 81 -0.01 -24.67 20.97
CA ARG A 81 -1.00 -24.11 20.09
C ARG A 81 -2.28 -23.72 20.86
N LYS A 82 -2.27 -22.54 21.47
CA LYS A 82 -3.44 -21.95 22.18
C LYS A 82 -3.86 -20.64 21.51
N HIS A 83 -5.16 -20.33 21.48
CA HIS A 83 -5.65 -19.04 20.97
C HIS A 83 -5.26 -17.89 21.90
N THR A 84 -5.33 -18.12 23.22
CA THR A 84 -4.80 -17.18 24.22
C THR A 84 -3.28 -17.22 24.24
N HIS A 85 -2.67 -16.13 24.66
CA HIS A 85 -1.20 -16.01 24.75
C HIS A 85 -0.79 -15.37 26.08
N GLY A 86 0.44 -15.62 26.51
CA GLY A 86 1.11 -14.88 27.57
C GLY A 86 1.89 -13.68 27.03
N ASP A 87 2.84 -13.21 27.82
CA ASP A 87 3.82 -12.20 27.38
C ASP A 87 4.90 -12.89 26.55
N LEU A 88 4.88 -12.67 25.25
CA LEU A 88 5.78 -13.30 24.29
C LEU A 88 6.72 -12.24 23.68
N LYS A 89 7.92 -12.66 23.32
CA LYS A 89 8.87 -11.81 22.60
C LYS A 89 8.50 -11.77 21.13
N PRO A 90 8.19 -10.60 20.53
CA PRO A 90 7.85 -10.48 19.11
C PRO A 90 8.96 -11.00 18.18
N THR A 91 8.57 -11.66 17.11
CA THR A 91 9.48 -12.03 16.00
C THR A 91 9.44 -10.97 14.92
N VAL A 92 10.62 -10.56 14.47
CA VAL A 92 10.78 -9.57 13.40
C VAL A 92 11.37 -10.25 12.17
N TYR A 93 10.74 -10.02 11.01
CA TYR A 93 11.23 -10.49 9.72
C TYR A 93 11.30 -9.32 8.73
N LEU A 94 12.43 -9.19 8.03
CA LEU A 94 12.62 -8.21 6.95
C LEU A 94 13.14 -8.92 5.71
N GLN A 95 12.62 -8.51 4.55
CA GLN A 95 13.06 -8.97 3.24
C GLN A 95 13.04 -7.81 2.25
N SER A 96 13.97 -7.78 1.31
CA SER A 96 13.95 -6.88 0.17
C SER A 96 13.73 -7.63 -1.13
N THR A 97 12.95 -7.01 -2.03
CA THR A 97 12.76 -7.49 -3.40
C THR A 97 12.89 -6.32 -4.37
N SER A 98 13.38 -6.57 -5.58
CA SER A 98 13.52 -5.52 -6.60
C SER A 98 12.16 -5.03 -7.07
N ILE A 99 12.00 -3.71 -7.22
CA ILE A 99 10.87 -3.09 -7.91
C ILE A 99 11.33 -2.74 -9.34
N LEU A 100 10.63 -3.29 -10.34
CA LEU A 100 10.85 -2.90 -11.72
C LEU A 100 10.08 -1.60 -12.00
N PRO A 101 10.75 -0.53 -12.45
CA PRO A 101 10.09 0.71 -12.83
C PRO A 101 9.07 0.46 -13.95
N ARG A 102 7.85 0.98 -13.78
CA ARG A 102 6.83 0.96 -14.84
C ARG A 102 6.96 2.25 -15.67
N ARG A 103 6.99 2.10 -16.98
CA ARG A 103 6.99 3.26 -17.89
C ARG A 103 5.56 3.77 -18.03
N LYS A 104 5.35 5.09 -17.97
CA LYS A 104 4.04 5.74 -18.11
C LYS A 104 3.30 5.27 -19.37
N ASP A 105 4.00 5.22 -20.51
CA ASP A 105 3.44 4.80 -21.80
C ASP A 105 2.83 3.40 -21.75
N SER A 106 3.43 2.48 -20.98
CA SER A 106 2.92 1.11 -20.82
C SER A 106 1.64 1.03 -19.96
N LEU A 107 1.29 2.11 -19.28
CA LEU A 107 0.11 2.22 -18.43
C LEU A 107 -1.07 2.92 -19.12
N LEU A 108 -0.87 3.58 -20.27
CA LEU A 108 -1.92 4.34 -20.96
C LEU A 108 -3.12 3.49 -21.39
N LYS A 109 -2.91 2.22 -21.71
CA LYS A 109 -3.99 1.26 -21.99
C LYS A 109 -4.73 0.78 -20.75
N GLY A 110 -4.19 1.09 -19.57
CA GLY A 110 -4.71 0.63 -18.29
C GLY A 110 -4.64 -0.87 -18.09
N LYS A 111 -5.31 -1.33 -17.03
CA LYS A 111 -5.40 -2.73 -16.64
C LYS A 111 -6.85 -3.13 -16.42
N SER A 112 -7.09 -4.43 -16.35
CA SER A 112 -8.39 -5.00 -16.01
C SER A 112 -8.51 -5.28 -14.52
N ALA A 113 -9.73 -5.23 -14.01
CA ALA A 113 -10.10 -5.67 -12.67
C ALA A 113 -11.37 -6.53 -12.73
N ILE A 114 -11.59 -7.32 -11.70
CA ILE A 114 -12.88 -7.96 -11.41
C ILE A 114 -13.52 -7.26 -10.20
N SER A 115 -14.84 -7.30 -10.06
CA SER A 115 -15.53 -6.83 -8.86
C SER A 115 -16.11 -8.00 -8.07
N ARG A 116 -15.97 -7.97 -6.73
CA ARG A 116 -16.43 -9.05 -5.83
C ARG A 116 -17.03 -8.48 -4.55
N ASP A 117 -17.87 -9.29 -3.91
CA ASP A 117 -18.35 -8.98 -2.56
C ASP A 117 -17.20 -9.10 -1.55
N ASP A 118 -17.10 -8.15 -0.62
CA ASP A 118 -16.03 -8.08 0.38
C ASP A 118 -16.35 -8.97 1.58
N ILE A 119 -15.76 -10.16 1.62
CA ILE A 119 -15.88 -11.14 2.72
C ILE A 119 -14.74 -11.05 3.75
N ARG A 120 -13.89 -10.03 3.67
CA ARG A 120 -12.83 -9.83 4.67
C ARG A 120 -13.44 -9.46 6.03
N TRP A 121 -12.63 -9.53 7.07
CA TRP A 121 -13.06 -9.11 8.40
C TRP A 121 -13.40 -7.60 8.50
N SER A 122 -13.91 -7.16 9.65
CA SER A 122 -14.36 -5.77 9.85
C SER A 122 -13.26 -4.81 10.36
N GLN A 123 -11.98 -5.21 10.38
CA GLN A 123 -10.84 -4.42 10.82
C GLN A 123 -9.77 -4.32 9.72
N CYS A 124 -10.20 -4.02 8.48
CA CYS A 124 -9.30 -3.92 7.33
C CYS A 124 -8.30 -2.75 7.44
N ASN A 125 -8.55 -1.79 8.34
CA ASN A 125 -7.63 -0.70 8.68
C ASN A 125 -6.36 -1.19 9.39
N THR A 126 -6.36 -2.38 9.98
CA THR A 126 -5.17 -3.03 10.54
C THR A 126 -4.45 -3.81 9.44
N LYS A 127 -3.17 -3.48 9.20
CA LYS A 127 -2.36 -4.19 8.20
C LYS A 127 -1.84 -5.52 8.75
N ALA A 128 -2.79 -6.44 9.03
CA ALA A 128 -2.52 -7.74 9.62
C ALA A 128 -2.03 -8.78 8.61
N THR A 129 -1.31 -9.80 9.09
CA THR A 129 -0.82 -10.93 8.29
C THR A 129 -1.91 -11.95 7.96
N SER A 130 -3.13 -11.80 8.49
CA SER A 130 -4.31 -12.65 8.22
C SER A 130 -4.92 -12.31 6.86
N LEU A 131 -4.27 -12.72 5.77
CA LEU A 131 -4.59 -12.29 4.39
C LEU A 131 -5.30 -13.34 3.54
N LEU A 132 -5.90 -14.39 4.13
CA LEU A 132 -6.46 -15.49 3.34
C LEU A 132 -7.50 -15.01 2.31
N ALA A 133 -8.46 -14.18 2.72
CA ALA A 133 -9.46 -13.64 1.80
C ALA A 133 -8.82 -12.77 0.69
N ASN A 134 -7.83 -11.94 1.03
CA ASN A 134 -7.10 -11.12 0.06
C ASN A 134 -6.37 -11.98 -0.98
N ILE A 135 -5.75 -13.10 -0.55
CA ILE A 135 -5.05 -14.05 -1.42
C ILE A 135 -6.05 -14.73 -2.37
N MET A 136 -7.22 -15.16 -1.86
CA MET A 136 -8.27 -15.75 -2.69
C MET A 136 -8.73 -14.79 -3.79
N TYR A 137 -8.99 -13.52 -3.47
CA TYR A 137 -9.33 -12.51 -4.46
C TYR A 137 -8.22 -12.24 -5.48
N ALA A 138 -6.97 -12.14 -5.02
CA ALA A 138 -5.84 -11.92 -5.92
C ALA A 138 -5.66 -13.11 -6.88
N GLN A 139 -5.86 -14.34 -6.41
CA GLN A 139 -5.80 -15.54 -7.24
C GLN A 139 -6.94 -15.56 -8.26
N GLU A 140 -8.16 -15.25 -7.82
CA GLU A 140 -9.33 -15.18 -8.73
C GLU A 140 -9.16 -14.08 -9.78
N ALA A 141 -8.63 -12.91 -9.42
CA ALA A 141 -8.30 -11.87 -10.39
C ALA A 141 -7.32 -12.37 -11.44
N LYS A 142 -6.24 -13.04 -11.02
CA LYS A 142 -5.25 -13.65 -11.93
C LYS A 142 -5.87 -14.68 -12.88
N GLU A 143 -6.75 -15.54 -12.39
CA GLU A 143 -7.46 -16.56 -13.21
C GLU A 143 -8.39 -15.93 -14.25
N ASN A 144 -8.91 -14.73 -13.97
CA ASN A 144 -9.69 -13.91 -14.89
C ASN A 144 -8.83 -12.93 -15.73
N ASN A 145 -7.51 -13.10 -15.79
CA ASN A 145 -6.57 -12.20 -16.47
C ASN A 145 -6.69 -10.73 -16.02
N ALA A 146 -7.09 -10.51 -14.78
CA ALA A 146 -7.21 -9.19 -14.17
C ALA A 146 -6.03 -8.90 -13.23
N GLU A 147 -5.69 -7.62 -13.10
CA GLU A 147 -4.61 -7.13 -12.22
C GLU A 147 -5.06 -7.01 -10.76
N GLU A 148 -6.37 -6.86 -10.52
CA GLU A 148 -6.92 -6.60 -9.20
C GLU A 148 -8.37 -7.10 -9.07
N ALA A 149 -8.78 -7.41 -7.83
CA ALA A 149 -10.17 -7.55 -7.45
C ALA A 149 -10.63 -6.32 -6.67
N ILE A 150 -11.59 -5.57 -7.18
CA ILE A 150 -12.23 -4.45 -6.50
C ILE A 150 -13.38 -5.00 -5.64
N LEU A 151 -13.37 -4.65 -4.35
CA LEU A 151 -14.25 -5.23 -3.35
C LEU A 151 -15.40 -4.29 -3.01
N CYS A 152 -16.59 -4.88 -2.84
CA CYS A 152 -17.81 -4.17 -2.46
C CYS A 152 -18.42 -4.81 -1.21
N ARG A 153 -18.80 -4.00 -0.21
CA ARG A 153 -19.53 -4.44 0.97
C ARG A 153 -20.86 -3.70 1.03
N ASP A 154 -21.97 -4.44 1.08
CA ASP A 154 -23.31 -3.87 1.08
C ASP A 154 -23.55 -2.89 -0.09
N GLY A 155 -23.03 -3.22 -1.28
CA GLY A 155 -23.13 -2.42 -2.48
C GLY A 155 -22.19 -1.21 -2.56
N ILE A 156 -21.43 -0.93 -1.49
CA ILE A 156 -20.44 0.16 -1.43
C ILE A 156 -19.04 -0.38 -1.77
N VAL A 157 -18.33 0.29 -2.67
CA VAL A 157 -16.94 -0.03 -2.98
C VAL A 157 -16.07 0.31 -1.77
N THR A 158 -15.34 -0.68 -1.27
CA THR A 158 -14.39 -0.52 -0.18
C THR A 158 -13.01 -0.20 -0.70
N GLU A 159 -12.30 -1.21 -1.17
CA GLU A 159 -10.94 -1.07 -1.73
C GLU A 159 -10.64 -2.26 -2.67
N GLY A 160 -9.41 -2.39 -3.15
CA GLY A 160 -8.95 -3.59 -3.86
C GLY A 160 -8.48 -4.67 -2.88
N SER A 161 -8.19 -5.88 -3.39
CA SER A 161 -7.62 -6.98 -2.59
C SER A 161 -6.28 -6.59 -1.95
N SER A 162 -5.54 -5.67 -2.56
CA SER A 162 -4.24 -5.18 -2.05
C SER A 162 -3.98 -3.71 -2.41
N SER A 163 -5.02 -2.90 -2.61
CA SER A 163 -4.93 -1.50 -3.07
C SER A 163 -6.14 -0.69 -2.62
N ASN A 164 -6.01 0.65 -2.60
CA ASN A 164 -7.17 1.52 -2.47
C ASN A 164 -7.71 1.90 -3.85
N VAL A 165 -9.00 2.22 -3.92
CA VAL A 165 -9.69 2.56 -5.17
C VAL A 165 -10.01 4.05 -5.23
N PHE A 166 -9.79 4.65 -6.38
CA PHE A 166 -10.19 6.00 -6.74
C PHE A 166 -11.07 5.96 -7.99
N ILE A 167 -12.06 6.82 -8.03
CA ILE A 167 -12.82 7.11 -9.25
C ILE A 167 -12.78 8.58 -9.56
N VAL A 168 -12.91 8.93 -10.84
CA VAL A 168 -13.13 10.30 -11.29
C VAL A 168 -14.52 10.40 -11.89
N LYS A 169 -15.24 11.45 -11.53
CA LYS A 169 -16.51 11.80 -12.15
C LYS A 169 -16.64 13.32 -12.23
N ASN A 170 -16.93 13.84 -13.43
CA ASN A 170 -17.09 15.29 -13.66
C ASN A 170 -15.91 16.12 -13.10
N ASN A 171 -14.68 15.72 -13.41
CA ASN A 171 -13.44 16.36 -12.94
C ASN A 171 -13.29 16.40 -11.39
N CYS A 172 -14.00 15.55 -10.67
CA CYS A 172 -13.82 15.39 -9.24
C CYS A 172 -13.31 13.97 -8.93
N ILE A 173 -12.30 13.87 -8.10
CA ILE A 173 -11.70 12.62 -7.66
C ILE A 173 -12.43 12.16 -6.39
N PHE A 174 -12.80 10.90 -6.32
CA PHE A 174 -13.45 10.30 -5.16
C PHE A 174 -12.67 9.06 -4.70
N THR A 175 -12.60 8.87 -3.38
CA THR A 175 -12.07 7.65 -2.77
C THR A 175 -12.80 7.39 -1.45
N HIS A 176 -12.87 6.13 -1.04
CA HIS A 176 -13.52 5.75 0.22
C HIS A 176 -12.85 6.48 1.41
N PRO A 177 -13.60 7.06 2.37
CA PRO A 177 -13.03 7.69 3.56
C PRO A 177 -12.30 6.67 4.43
N LYS A 178 -11.36 7.12 5.26
CA LYS A 178 -10.73 6.25 6.27
C LYS A 178 -11.80 5.65 7.17
N SER A 179 -11.81 4.35 7.29
CA SER A 179 -12.78 3.58 8.08
C SER A 179 -12.23 2.20 8.39
N PRO A 180 -12.86 1.42 9.27
CA PRO A 180 -12.48 0.03 9.49
C PRO A 180 -12.59 -0.88 8.25
N ASN A 181 -13.29 -0.46 7.20
CA ASN A 181 -13.52 -1.24 5.99
C ASN A 181 -12.37 -1.16 4.96
N ILE A 182 -11.43 -0.22 5.12
CA ILE A 182 -10.30 -0.04 4.20
C ILE A 182 -9.00 0.14 4.94
N LEU A 183 -7.89 -0.25 4.30
CA LEU A 183 -6.57 0.12 4.77
C LEU A 183 -6.30 1.61 4.48
N PRO A 184 -5.83 2.42 5.46
CA PRO A 184 -5.37 3.78 5.21
C PRO A 184 -4.03 3.74 4.44
N GLY A 185 -4.11 3.66 3.11
CA GLY A 185 -2.97 3.47 2.23
C GLY A 185 -2.06 4.70 2.18
N ILE A 186 -0.73 4.51 2.33
CA ILE A 186 0.24 5.62 2.24
C ILE A 186 0.25 6.21 0.83
N THR A 187 0.25 5.36 -0.21
CA THR A 187 0.13 5.83 -1.60
C THR A 187 -1.18 6.57 -1.83
N ARG A 188 -2.30 6.11 -1.22
CA ARG A 188 -3.59 6.83 -1.25
C ARG A 188 -3.45 8.24 -0.69
N GLU A 189 -2.80 8.42 0.44
CA GLU A 189 -2.61 9.74 1.06
C GLU A 189 -1.77 10.66 0.18
N ILE A 190 -0.65 10.15 -0.35
CA ILE A 190 0.21 10.91 -1.27
C ILE A 190 -0.57 11.35 -2.52
N VAL A 191 -1.42 10.50 -3.08
CA VAL A 191 -2.28 10.84 -4.23
C VAL A 191 -3.28 11.95 -3.88
N ILE A 192 -3.87 11.91 -2.70
CA ILE A 192 -4.76 12.99 -2.21
C ILE A 192 -3.99 14.30 -2.09
N ASP A 193 -2.77 14.26 -1.54
CA ASP A 193 -1.93 15.44 -1.39
C ASP A 193 -1.48 15.99 -2.76
N CYS A 194 -1.11 15.14 -3.70
CA CYS A 194 -0.84 15.53 -5.09
C CYS A 194 -2.05 16.25 -5.72
N ALA A 195 -3.25 15.71 -5.54
CA ALA A 195 -4.48 16.33 -6.05
C ALA A 195 -4.74 17.71 -5.42
N LYS A 196 -4.57 17.84 -4.09
CA LYS A 196 -4.72 19.12 -3.38
C LYS A 196 -3.69 20.15 -3.86
N ASN A 197 -2.43 19.76 -4.00
CA ASN A 197 -1.34 20.64 -4.46
C ASN A 197 -1.56 21.14 -5.90
N LEU A 198 -2.26 20.36 -6.71
CA LEU A 198 -2.68 20.72 -8.07
C LEU A 198 -4.02 21.47 -8.12
N ASN A 199 -4.61 21.83 -6.96
CA ASN A 199 -5.93 22.43 -6.84
C ASN A 199 -7.06 21.61 -7.50
N LEU A 200 -6.91 20.28 -7.58
CA LEU A 200 -7.95 19.38 -8.07
C LEU A 200 -8.94 19.06 -6.97
N LYS A 201 -10.21 18.92 -7.34
CA LYS A 201 -11.26 18.54 -6.38
C LYS A 201 -11.11 17.08 -6.00
N VAL A 202 -10.90 16.79 -4.72
CA VAL A 202 -10.86 15.44 -4.16
C VAL A 202 -11.83 15.34 -2.98
N LYS A 203 -12.60 14.26 -2.94
CA LYS A 203 -13.59 13.97 -1.88
C LYS A 203 -13.36 12.56 -1.33
N GLU A 204 -13.22 12.48 -0.03
CA GLU A 204 -13.18 11.21 0.71
C GLU A 204 -14.62 10.87 1.13
N VAL A 205 -15.36 10.21 0.24
CA VAL A 205 -16.75 9.78 0.44
C VAL A 205 -16.96 8.39 -0.16
N THR A 206 -17.91 7.65 0.38
CA THR A 206 -18.31 6.35 -0.14
C THR A 206 -18.99 6.48 -1.50
N PHE A 207 -18.82 5.47 -2.34
CA PHE A 207 -19.51 5.34 -3.61
C PHE A 207 -19.85 3.86 -3.88
N ASN A 208 -20.89 3.63 -4.64
CA ASN A 208 -21.39 2.30 -4.94
C ASN A 208 -20.81 1.73 -6.26
N LYS A 209 -21.11 0.45 -6.53
CA LYS A 209 -20.68 -0.21 -7.76
C LYS A 209 -21.17 0.49 -9.03
N ASN A 210 -22.37 1.09 -9.03
CA ASN A 210 -22.89 1.81 -10.20
C ASN A 210 -22.06 3.07 -10.49
N ALA A 211 -21.65 3.82 -9.44
CA ALA A 211 -20.75 4.96 -9.59
C ALA A 211 -19.36 4.52 -10.10
N LEU A 212 -18.82 3.39 -9.62
CA LEU A 212 -17.60 2.80 -10.13
C LEU A 212 -17.69 2.51 -11.64
N MET A 213 -18.76 1.83 -12.07
CA MET A 213 -18.94 1.42 -13.47
C MET A 213 -19.23 2.58 -14.42
N SER A 214 -19.82 3.67 -13.93
CA SER A 214 -20.11 4.90 -14.69
C SER A 214 -19.04 5.99 -14.55
N ALA A 215 -17.93 5.69 -13.91
CA ALA A 215 -16.83 6.65 -13.70
C ALA A 215 -16.17 7.07 -15.02
N ASP A 216 -15.62 8.28 -15.03
CA ASP A 216 -14.83 8.77 -16.17
C ASP A 216 -13.43 8.16 -16.17
N GLU A 217 -12.87 7.90 -14.97
CA GLU A 217 -11.62 7.18 -14.74
C GLU A 217 -11.70 6.34 -13.46
N VAL A 218 -10.99 5.21 -13.42
CA VAL A 218 -10.79 4.39 -12.23
C VAL A 218 -9.31 4.12 -12.05
N TRP A 219 -8.81 4.28 -10.81
CA TRP A 219 -7.42 4.00 -10.45
C TRP A 219 -7.35 3.15 -9.18
N ILE A 220 -6.30 2.35 -9.08
CA ILE A 220 -5.92 1.71 -7.82
C ILE A 220 -4.55 2.22 -7.37
N THR A 221 -4.32 2.21 -6.05
CA THR A 221 -3.07 2.69 -5.47
C THR A 221 -2.49 1.70 -4.46
N SER A 222 -1.20 1.43 -4.56
CA SER A 222 -0.44 0.63 -3.58
C SER A 222 1.05 0.97 -3.62
N SER A 223 1.79 0.60 -2.59
CA SER A 223 3.21 0.94 -2.45
C SER A 223 4.08 0.45 -3.61
N THR A 224 3.79 -0.72 -4.18
CA THR A 224 4.61 -1.33 -5.25
C THR A 224 4.05 -1.13 -6.65
N ARG A 225 2.73 -0.89 -6.78
CA ARG A 225 2.08 -0.63 -8.08
C ARG A 225 1.88 0.86 -8.34
N GLU A 226 2.14 1.70 -7.34
CA GLU A 226 1.96 3.16 -7.41
C GLU A 226 0.51 3.53 -7.73
N ILE A 227 0.26 4.22 -8.85
CA ILE A 227 -1.07 4.61 -9.33
C ILE A 227 -1.33 3.87 -10.63
N LEU A 228 -2.18 2.85 -10.59
CA LEU A 228 -2.47 2.00 -11.73
C LEU A 228 -3.87 2.30 -12.28
N PRO A 229 -4.01 2.71 -13.55
CA PRO A 229 -5.31 2.96 -14.15
C PRO A 229 -6.02 1.63 -14.45
N ILE A 230 -7.30 1.56 -14.10
CA ILE A 230 -8.18 0.43 -14.39
C ILE A 230 -9.17 0.87 -15.47
N THR A 231 -9.09 0.24 -16.63
CA THR A 231 -9.85 0.61 -17.83
C THR A 231 -10.88 -0.44 -18.23
N LEU A 232 -10.86 -1.58 -17.55
CA LEU A 232 -11.79 -2.69 -17.75
C LEU A 232 -12.19 -3.27 -16.38
N ILE A 233 -13.48 -3.40 -16.10
CA ILE A 233 -13.99 -4.05 -14.88
C ILE A 233 -15.07 -5.06 -15.31
N ASP A 234 -14.94 -6.31 -14.87
CA ASP A 234 -15.86 -7.41 -15.26
C ASP A 234 -16.07 -7.48 -16.78
N ASN A 235 -15.01 -7.30 -17.57
CA ASN A 235 -15.01 -7.23 -19.03
C ASN A 235 -15.78 -6.03 -19.63
N LEU A 236 -16.23 -5.06 -18.84
CA LEU A 236 -16.87 -3.84 -19.29
C LEU A 236 -15.86 -2.69 -19.29
N LYS A 237 -15.82 -1.92 -20.36
CA LYS A 237 -14.93 -0.77 -20.47
C LYS A 237 -15.38 0.36 -19.54
N ILE A 238 -14.42 0.93 -18.85
CA ILE A 238 -14.60 2.21 -18.16
C ILE A 238 -14.36 3.32 -19.17
N ASN A 239 -15.39 4.13 -19.42
CA ASN A 239 -15.37 5.23 -20.38
C ASN A 239 -14.77 4.80 -21.73
N THR A 240 -13.67 5.39 -22.17
CA THR A 240 -13.01 5.11 -23.47
C THR A 240 -12.21 3.81 -23.47
N GLY A 241 -11.96 3.19 -22.32
CA GLY A 241 -11.09 2.02 -22.16
C GLY A 241 -9.60 2.37 -22.18
N ASN A 242 -9.24 3.62 -21.88
CA ASN A 242 -7.87 4.10 -21.73
C ASN A 242 -7.72 4.90 -20.42
N ALA A 243 -6.46 5.07 -19.99
CA ALA A 243 -6.15 5.94 -18.86
C ALA A 243 -6.60 7.38 -19.16
N GLY A 244 -7.22 8.02 -18.18
CA GLY A 244 -7.76 9.36 -18.36
C GLY A 244 -6.76 10.48 -18.07
N PRO A 245 -7.14 11.74 -18.38
CA PRO A 245 -6.24 12.89 -18.24
C PRO A 245 -5.89 13.20 -16.78
N LEU A 246 -6.82 13.04 -15.83
CA LEU A 246 -6.51 13.29 -14.41
C LEU A 246 -5.55 12.26 -13.85
N TRP A 247 -5.68 10.98 -14.25
CA TRP A 247 -4.66 9.98 -13.92
C TRP A 247 -3.27 10.42 -14.36
N SER A 248 -3.15 10.90 -15.61
CA SER A 248 -1.86 11.32 -16.16
C SER A 248 -1.22 12.45 -15.36
N ILE A 249 -2.00 13.46 -14.99
CA ILE A 249 -1.55 14.64 -14.22
C ILE A 249 -1.13 14.19 -12.79
N ILE A 250 -1.94 13.38 -12.13
CA ILE A 250 -1.65 12.86 -10.78
C ILE A 250 -0.44 11.94 -10.80
N TYR A 251 -0.31 11.09 -11.83
CA TYR A 251 0.84 10.21 -11.98
C TYR A 251 2.14 10.99 -12.05
N ASP A 252 2.20 12.07 -12.88
CA ASP A 252 3.38 12.91 -13.00
C ASP A 252 3.72 13.59 -11.67
N SER A 253 2.73 14.19 -10.99
CA SER A 253 2.92 14.81 -9.67
C SER A 253 3.43 13.80 -8.61
N TYR A 254 2.94 12.55 -8.65
CA TYR A 254 3.43 11.48 -7.79
C TYR A 254 4.89 11.12 -8.10
N GLN A 255 5.27 11.04 -9.38
CA GLN A 255 6.67 10.80 -9.76
C GLN A 255 7.59 11.93 -9.28
N ASP A 256 7.14 13.18 -9.36
CA ASP A 256 7.87 14.34 -8.86
C ASP A 256 8.06 14.28 -7.34
N SER A 257 7.04 13.85 -6.58
CA SER A 257 7.12 13.67 -5.12
C SER A 257 8.16 12.63 -4.72
N LYS A 258 8.36 11.56 -5.51
CA LYS A 258 9.43 10.57 -5.31
C LYS A 258 10.82 11.20 -5.46
N ASN A 259 10.96 12.16 -6.39
CA ASN A 259 12.22 12.86 -6.62
C ASN A 259 12.51 13.91 -5.56
N ALA A 260 11.49 14.64 -5.07
CA ALA A 260 11.63 15.63 -4.00
C ALA A 260 12.10 15.00 -2.68
N ASN A 261 11.68 13.77 -2.37
CA ASN A 261 12.18 13.01 -1.21
C ASN A 261 13.69 12.68 -1.31
N ARG A 262 14.27 12.69 -2.52
CA ARG A 262 15.73 12.52 -2.71
C ARG A 262 16.54 13.68 -2.13
N SER A 263 16.06 14.92 -2.24
CA SER A 263 16.76 16.10 -1.76
C SER A 263 16.81 16.22 -0.22
N ASN A 264 15.81 15.67 0.46
CA ASN A 264 15.72 15.68 1.93
C ASN A 264 16.54 14.56 2.58
N SER A 265 16.61 13.37 1.97
CA SER A 265 17.41 12.26 2.50
C SER A 265 18.92 12.45 2.30
N GLY A 266 19.35 13.16 1.25
CA GLY A 266 20.76 13.51 1.06
C GLY A 266 21.34 14.34 2.20
N ARG A 267 20.54 15.27 2.77
CA ARG A 267 20.96 16.08 3.92
C ARG A 267 21.09 15.31 5.23
N VAL A 268 20.37 14.22 5.40
CA VAL A 268 20.48 13.35 6.59
C VAL A 268 21.74 12.48 6.52
N PHE A 269 22.11 11.99 5.35
CA PHE A 269 23.32 11.17 5.16
C PHE A 269 24.63 11.99 5.30
N GLU A 270 24.63 13.26 4.89
CA GLU A 270 25.79 14.14 5.14
C GLU A 270 25.99 14.43 6.63
N LYS A 271 24.91 14.62 7.41
CA LYS A 271 25.00 14.79 8.86
C LYS A 271 25.54 13.57 9.60
N ILE A 272 25.19 12.35 9.16
CA ILE A 272 25.66 11.11 9.79
C ILE A 272 27.16 10.87 9.48
N LYS A 273 27.64 11.23 8.28
CA LYS A 273 29.08 11.14 7.93
C LYS A 273 29.94 12.13 8.70
N SER A 274 29.39 13.30 9.09
CA SER A 274 30.13 14.29 9.86
C SER A 274 30.25 13.95 11.35
N THR A 275 29.30 13.19 11.93
CA THR A 275 29.33 12.72 13.32
C THR A 275 30.15 11.46 13.55
N ALA A 276 30.49 10.71 12.48
CA ALA A 276 31.35 9.52 12.56
C ALA A 276 32.86 9.82 12.38
N LYS A 277 33.23 11.09 12.28
CA LYS A 277 34.64 11.54 12.12
C LYS A 277 35.17 12.39 13.29
N ASN A 278 34.45 12.44 14.40
CA ASN A 278 34.93 13.04 15.66
C ASN A 278 35.00 12.00 16.76
#